data_ad9321648834744f793da3aa5357ba4e
#
_entry.id   ad9321648834744f793da3aa5357ba4e
#
_cell.length_a   1.000
_cell.length_b   1.000
_cell.length_c   1.000
_cell.angle_alpha   90.00
_cell.angle_beta   90.00
_cell.angle_gamma   90.00
#
_symmetry.space_group_name_H-M   'P 1'
#
loop_
_entity.id
_entity.type
_entity.pdbx_description
1 polymer ?
#
loop_
_entity_poly.entity_id
_entity_poly.type
_entity_poly.pdbx_seq_one_letter_code
_entity_poly.pdbx_strand_id
1 'polypeptide(L)'
;MNDTEKNEQQVSEIKKIKQKTIVTFLGVFLIIIIGIGGKIYMDNIRFHDEMVNVVKSGQAKEIIEEGLKNLDSKALTSEGIIKSYKIDYESVEHNPMGGINGKLYINSTENLYVTFILDVDSEGNLDRNHGISSYSSELDNMLKERNNG
;
A
#
# COMPACT_ATOMS: atom_id res chain seq x y z
N MET A 1 46.84 45.47 28.45
CA MET A 1 45.80 44.40 28.34
C MET A 1 46.23 43.29 29.28
N ASN A 2 45.43 43.07 30.32
CA ASN A 2 45.79 42.20 31.44
C ASN A 2 45.61 40.73 31.03
N ASP A 3 46.36 39.80 31.56
CA ASP A 3 46.36 38.37 31.20
C ASP A 3 44.95 37.75 31.41
N THR A 4 44.16 38.28 32.32
CA THR A 4 42.76 37.91 32.57
C THR A 4 41.85 38.25 31.39
N GLU A 5 41.97 39.40 30.79
CA GLU A 5 41.19 39.84 29.63
C GLU A 5 41.47 39.00 28.36
N LYS A 6 42.74 38.60 28.17
CA LYS A 6 43.10 37.68 27.07
C LYS A 6 42.51 36.30 27.23
N ASN A 7 42.47 35.78 28.45
CA ASN A 7 41.88 34.46 28.74
C ASN A 7 40.35 34.46 28.53
N GLU A 8 39.64 35.49 28.95
CA GLU A 8 38.19 35.61 28.73
C GLU A 8 37.85 35.74 27.25
N GLN A 9 38.63 36.47 26.46
CA GLN A 9 38.43 36.55 25.01
C GLN A 9 38.67 35.21 24.33
N GLN A 10 39.72 34.48 24.65
CA GLN A 10 39.95 33.13 24.11
C GLN A 10 38.85 32.13 24.46
N VAL A 11 38.37 32.13 25.69
CA VAL A 11 37.26 31.27 26.10
C VAL A 11 35.97 31.60 25.34
N SER A 12 35.70 32.87 25.10
CA SER A 12 34.52 33.30 24.33
C SER A 12 34.59 32.89 22.87
N GLU A 13 35.76 32.99 22.24
CA GLU A 13 36.02 32.56 20.87
C GLU A 13 35.86 31.04 20.71
N ILE A 14 36.41 30.25 21.62
CA ILE A 14 36.29 28.80 21.62
C ILE A 14 34.81 28.38 21.77
N LYS A 15 34.04 29.05 22.62
CA LYS A 15 32.61 28.80 22.74
C LYS A 15 31.84 29.09 21.43
N LYS A 16 32.13 30.21 20.76
CA LYS A 16 31.54 30.56 19.46
C LYS A 16 31.86 29.55 18.37
N ILE A 17 33.12 29.10 18.32
CA ILE A 17 33.56 28.09 17.33
C ILE A 17 32.83 26.75 17.59
N LYS A 18 32.81 26.27 18.83
CA LYS A 18 32.05 25.04 19.20
C LYS A 18 30.60 25.13 18.85
N GLN A 19 29.93 26.26 19.11
CA GLN A 19 28.53 26.46 18.81
C GLN A 19 28.29 26.46 17.29
N LYS A 20 29.08 27.11 16.49
CA LYS A 20 29.04 27.08 15.02
C LYS A 20 29.19 25.66 14.48
N THR A 21 30.19 24.94 14.99
CA THR A 21 30.47 23.55 14.60
C THR A 21 29.28 22.63 14.88
N ILE A 22 28.68 22.75 16.09
CA ILE A 22 27.49 21.95 16.46
C ILE A 22 26.30 22.25 15.52
N VAL A 23 26.04 23.54 15.23
CA VAL A 23 24.95 23.93 14.32
C VAL A 23 25.19 23.40 12.91
N THR A 24 26.44 23.43 12.43
CA THR A 24 26.78 22.87 11.11
C THR A 24 26.58 21.36 11.06
N PHE A 25 27.02 20.61 12.08
CA PHE A 25 26.80 19.16 12.16
C PHE A 25 25.30 18.81 12.22
N LEU A 26 24.50 19.55 13.00
CA LEU A 26 23.05 19.35 13.06
C LEU A 26 22.38 19.62 11.69
N GLY A 27 22.83 20.65 10.98
CA GLY A 27 22.32 20.95 9.64
C GLY A 27 22.63 19.85 8.63
N VAL A 28 23.84 19.34 8.60
CA VAL A 28 24.24 18.23 7.72
C VAL A 28 23.46 16.95 8.06
N PHE A 29 23.32 16.66 9.36
CA PHE A 29 22.57 15.48 9.82
C PHE A 29 21.09 15.55 9.40
N LEU A 30 20.47 16.72 9.48
CA LEU A 30 19.09 16.94 9.04
C LEU A 30 18.93 16.70 7.52
N ILE A 31 19.88 17.17 6.70
CA ILE A 31 19.87 16.95 5.25
C ILE A 31 19.97 15.46 4.92
N ILE A 32 20.80 14.72 5.64
CA ILE A 32 20.95 13.27 5.45
C ILE A 32 19.62 12.54 5.78
N ILE A 33 18.97 12.90 6.89
CA ILE A 33 17.66 12.31 7.28
C ILE A 33 16.60 12.59 6.22
N ILE A 34 16.52 13.82 5.71
CA ILE A 34 15.57 14.19 4.67
C ILE A 34 15.85 13.41 3.37
N GLY A 35 17.13 13.26 2.99
CA GLY A 35 17.52 12.52 1.80
C GLY A 35 17.18 11.03 1.88
N ILE A 36 17.44 10.39 3.00
CA ILE A 36 17.10 8.96 3.22
C ILE A 36 15.59 8.78 3.30
N GLY A 37 14.89 9.59 4.08
CA GLY A 37 13.44 9.53 4.22
C GLY A 37 12.72 9.77 2.90
N GLY A 38 13.19 10.74 2.11
CA GLY A 38 12.64 11.02 0.79
C GLY A 38 12.80 9.86 -0.19
N LYS A 39 13.96 9.18 -0.18
CA LYS A 39 14.20 8.00 -1.02
C LYS A 39 13.26 6.85 -0.65
N ILE A 40 13.17 6.51 0.63
CA ILE A 40 12.28 5.43 1.11
C ILE A 40 10.81 5.72 0.74
N TYR A 41 10.37 6.97 0.89
CA TYR A 41 9.02 7.37 0.52
C TYR A 41 8.76 7.21 -0.98
N MET A 42 9.69 7.62 -1.85
CA MET A 42 9.57 7.48 -3.30
C MET A 42 9.60 6.02 -3.74
N ASP A 43 10.43 5.18 -3.12
CA ASP A 43 10.51 3.76 -3.43
C ASP A 43 9.19 3.04 -3.06
N ASN A 44 8.56 3.39 -1.94
CA ASN A 44 7.25 2.86 -1.54
C ASN A 44 6.13 3.27 -2.52
N ILE A 45 6.12 4.53 -3.00
CA ILE A 45 5.14 4.96 -4.00
C ILE A 45 5.29 4.18 -5.30
N ARG A 46 6.50 4.04 -5.81
CA ARG A 46 6.77 3.27 -7.04
C ARG A 46 6.32 1.82 -6.90
N PHE A 47 6.63 1.19 -5.80
CA PHE A 47 6.24 -0.19 -5.54
C PHE A 47 4.72 -0.35 -5.49
N HIS A 48 4.01 0.59 -4.86
CA HIS A 48 2.56 0.61 -4.88
C HIS A 48 1.99 0.80 -6.29
N ASP A 49 2.53 1.73 -7.08
CA ASP A 49 2.10 1.98 -8.46
C ASP A 49 2.33 0.76 -9.36
N GLU A 50 3.43 0.03 -9.17
CA GLU A 50 3.70 -1.22 -9.89
C GLU A 50 2.65 -2.29 -9.56
N MET A 51 2.31 -2.50 -8.29
CA MET A 51 1.25 -3.42 -7.88
C MET A 51 -0.12 -3.03 -8.45
N VAL A 52 -0.46 -1.74 -8.40
CA VAL A 52 -1.71 -1.22 -9.00
C VAL A 52 -1.75 -1.47 -10.51
N ASN A 53 -0.63 -1.35 -11.21
CA ASN A 53 -0.56 -1.65 -12.64
C ASN A 53 -0.79 -3.14 -12.93
N VAL A 54 -0.27 -4.03 -12.09
CA VAL A 54 -0.56 -5.48 -12.17
C VAL A 54 -2.05 -5.74 -11.96
N VAL A 55 -2.67 -5.15 -10.94
CA VAL A 55 -4.11 -5.29 -10.65
C VAL A 55 -4.99 -4.75 -11.78
N LYS A 56 -4.54 -3.74 -12.53
CA LYS A 56 -5.22 -3.21 -13.72
C LYS A 56 -5.07 -4.07 -14.97
N SER A 57 -4.23 -5.08 -14.97
CA SER A 57 -4.00 -5.94 -16.13
C SER A 57 -5.24 -6.75 -16.50
N GLY A 58 -5.33 -7.15 -17.77
CA GLY A 58 -6.40 -8.03 -18.26
C GLY A 58 -6.40 -9.38 -17.53
N GLN A 59 -5.22 -9.93 -17.24
CA GLN A 59 -5.07 -11.19 -16.54
C GLN A 59 -5.59 -11.12 -15.09
N ALA A 60 -5.25 -10.05 -14.35
CA ALA A 60 -5.77 -9.83 -13.00
C ALA A 60 -7.30 -9.71 -13.00
N LYS A 61 -7.85 -8.99 -14.00
CA LYS A 61 -9.29 -8.85 -14.18
C LYS A 61 -9.97 -10.20 -14.41
N GLU A 62 -9.42 -11.04 -15.27
CA GLU A 62 -9.95 -12.41 -15.52
C GLU A 62 -9.97 -13.24 -14.23
N ILE A 63 -8.89 -13.25 -13.46
CA ILE A 63 -8.78 -14.01 -12.20
C ILE A 63 -9.83 -13.52 -11.19
N ILE A 64 -9.96 -12.21 -11.02
CA ILE A 64 -10.95 -11.60 -10.13
C ILE A 64 -12.38 -11.97 -10.56
N GLU A 65 -12.71 -11.82 -11.84
CA GLU A 65 -14.04 -12.12 -12.37
C GLU A 65 -14.37 -13.61 -12.29
N GLU A 66 -13.39 -14.49 -12.49
CA GLU A 66 -13.56 -15.92 -12.27
C GLU A 66 -13.84 -16.24 -10.80
N GLY A 67 -13.09 -15.61 -9.88
CA GLY A 67 -13.34 -15.73 -8.45
C GLY A 67 -14.74 -15.24 -8.03
N LEU A 68 -15.22 -14.12 -8.59
CA LEU A 68 -16.58 -13.64 -8.36
C LEU A 68 -17.65 -14.60 -8.90
N LYS A 69 -17.41 -15.24 -10.06
CA LYS A 69 -18.32 -16.26 -10.63
C LYS A 69 -18.31 -17.56 -9.81
N ASN A 70 -17.23 -17.87 -9.13
CA ASN A 70 -17.18 -19.00 -8.19
C ASN A 70 -18.02 -18.73 -6.92
N LEU A 71 -18.15 -17.47 -6.49
CA LEU A 71 -19.04 -17.07 -5.40
C LEU A 71 -20.51 -17.00 -5.81
N ASP A 72 -20.78 -16.43 -6.98
CA ASP A 72 -22.10 -16.27 -7.56
C ASP A 72 -22.07 -16.70 -9.03
N SER A 73 -22.61 -17.88 -9.36
CA SER A 73 -22.59 -18.42 -10.72
C SER A 73 -23.20 -17.49 -11.79
N LYS A 74 -24.02 -16.53 -11.35
CA LYS A 74 -24.61 -15.48 -12.20
C LYS A 74 -23.93 -14.11 -12.00
N ALA A 75 -22.76 -14.07 -11.36
CA ALA A 75 -22.02 -12.82 -11.17
C ALA A 75 -21.80 -12.08 -12.49
N LEU A 76 -21.83 -10.75 -12.42
CA LEU A 76 -21.66 -9.81 -13.52
C LEU A 76 -22.79 -9.87 -14.57
N THR A 77 -23.94 -10.41 -14.19
CA THR A 77 -25.19 -10.38 -14.98
C THR A 77 -26.29 -9.67 -14.20
N SER A 78 -27.40 -9.35 -14.87
CA SER A 78 -28.58 -8.76 -14.23
C SER A 78 -29.26 -9.68 -13.20
N GLU A 79 -29.05 -10.99 -13.33
CA GLU A 79 -29.64 -12.01 -12.46
C GLU A 79 -28.79 -12.34 -11.23
N GLY A 80 -27.50 -11.92 -11.23
CA GLY A 80 -26.58 -12.16 -10.13
C GLY A 80 -26.86 -11.27 -8.93
N ILE A 81 -26.42 -11.71 -7.75
CA ILE A 81 -26.27 -10.87 -6.57
C ILE A 81 -25.12 -9.88 -6.79
N ILE A 82 -24.02 -10.39 -7.34
CA ILE A 82 -22.85 -9.60 -7.74
C ILE A 82 -23.09 -9.10 -9.18
N LYS A 83 -23.63 -7.89 -9.33
CA LYS A 83 -23.93 -7.32 -10.65
C LYS A 83 -22.76 -6.54 -11.23
N SER A 84 -21.99 -5.89 -10.37
CA SER A 84 -20.83 -5.08 -10.73
C SER A 84 -19.84 -5.05 -9.59
N TYR A 85 -18.58 -4.68 -9.90
CA TYR A 85 -17.57 -4.43 -8.89
C TYR A 85 -16.74 -3.20 -9.23
N LYS A 86 -16.13 -2.63 -8.20
CA LYS A 86 -15.15 -1.54 -8.30
C LYS A 86 -13.96 -1.88 -7.43
N ILE A 87 -12.77 -1.93 -8.03
CA ILE A 87 -11.53 -2.15 -7.28
C ILE A 87 -11.18 -0.89 -6.51
N ASP A 88 -10.85 -1.06 -5.24
CA ASP A 88 -10.27 -0.05 -4.38
C ASP A 88 -8.74 -0.09 -4.54
N TYR A 89 -8.21 0.75 -5.42
CA TYR A 89 -6.77 0.78 -5.69
C TYR A 89 -5.94 1.30 -4.53
N GLU A 90 -6.52 2.04 -3.58
CA GLU A 90 -5.82 2.49 -2.37
C GLU A 90 -5.61 1.34 -1.38
N SER A 91 -6.44 0.30 -1.46
CA SER A 91 -6.31 -0.92 -0.65
C SER A 91 -5.27 -1.91 -1.17
N VAL A 92 -4.68 -1.64 -2.34
CA VAL A 92 -3.69 -2.55 -2.94
C VAL A 92 -2.41 -2.53 -2.13
N GLU A 93 -1.98 -3.69 -1.65
CA GLU A 93 -0.80 -3.84 -0.81
C GLU A 93 -0.05 -5.14 -1.10
N HIS A 94 1.23 -5.16 -0.74
CA HIS A 94 2.05 -6.36 -0.84
C HIS A 94 1.65 -7.38 0.24
N ASN A 95 1.41 -8.62 -0.18
CA ASN A 95 1.22 -9.72 0.74
C ASN A 95 2.59 -10.22 1.23
N PRO A 96 2.87 -10.24 2.56
CA PRO A 96 4.14 -10.74 3.09
C PRO A 96 4.46 -12.19 2.73
N MET A 97 3.45 -12.98 2.37
CA MET A 97 3.62 -14.38 1.92
C MET A 97 3.86 -14.50 0.40
N GLY A 98 3.92 -13.38 -0.29
CA GLY A 98 4.02 -13.27 -1.74
C GLY A 98 2.70 -12.81 -2.37
N GLY A 99 2.79 -12.11 -3.50
CA GLY A 99 1.62 -11.64 -4.24
C GLY A 99 1.09 -10.26 -3.82
N ILE A 100 -0.12 -9.95 -4.25
CA ILE A 100 -0.78 -8.66 -4.11
C ILE A 100 -2.16 -8.87 -3.48
N ASN A 101 -2.41 -8.20 -2.37
CA ASN A 101 -3.74 -8.12 -1.76
C ASN A 101 -4.47 -6.88 -2.25
N GLY A 102 -5.80 -6.94 -2.24
CA GLY A 102 -6.62 -5.77 -2.48
C GLY A 102 -8.08 -6.04 -2.13
N LYS A 103 -8.87 -4.98 -2.20
CA LYS A 103 -10.31 -5.00 -1.95
C LYS A 103 -11.07 -4.51 -3.17
N LEU A 104 -12.26 -5.03 -3.33
CA LEU A 104 -13.23 -4.51 -4.29
C LEU A 104 -14.61 -4.39 -3.64
N TYR A 105 -15.35 -3.38 -4.03
CA TYR A 105 -16.71 -3.14 -3.59
C TYR A 105 -17.69 -3.69 -4.61
N ILE A 106 -18.74 -4.37 -4.13
CA ILE A 106 -19.79 -4.98 -4.94
C ILE A 106 -20.95 -4.00 -5.08
N ASN A 107 -21.48 -3.88 -6.28
CA ASN A 107 -22.65 -3.06 -6.60
C ASN A 107 -22.53 -1.60 -6.11
N SER A 108 -21.33 -1.07 -6.06
CA SER A 108 -21.00 0.28 -5.54
C SER A 108 -21.45 0.52 -4.09
N THR A 109 -21.51 -0.53 -3.27
CA THR A 109 -21.96 -0.49 -1.87
C THR A 109 -20.77 -0.80 -0.96
N GLU A 110 -20.42 0.07 -0.02
CA GLU A 110 -19.24 -0.07 0.85
C GLU A 110 -19.31 -1.28 1.78
N ASN A 111 -20.52 -1.65 2.25
CA ASN A 111 -20.71 -2.80 3.12
C ASN A 111 -20.65 -4.14 2.36
N LEU A 112 -20.75 -4.11 1.03
CA LEU A 112 -20.61 -5.29 0.18
C LEU A 112 -19.21 -5.28 -0.44
N TYR A 113 -18.27 -5.96 0.17
CA TYR A 113 -16.91 -6.02 -0.34
C TYR A 113 -16.38 -7.44 -0.41
N VAL A 114 -15.37 -7.60 -1.23
CA VAL A 114 -14.60 -8.83 -1.41
C VAL A 114 -13.13 -8.47 -1.34
N THR A 115 -12.32 -9.29 -0.68
CA THR A 115 -10.86 -9.18 -0.73
C THR A 115 -10.30 -10.22 -1.70
N PHE A 116 -9.30 -9.82 -2.45
CA PHE A 116 -8.63 -10.70 -3.39
C PHE A 116 -7.14 -10.84 -3.06
N ILE A 117 -6.56 -11.96 -3.49
CA ILE A 117 -5.12 -12.21 -3.50
C ILE A 117 -4.75 -12.60 -4.93
N LEU A 118 -3.74 -11.92 -5.47
CA LEU A 118 -3.13 -12.26 -6.75
C LEU A 118 -1.70 -12.70 -6.44
N ASP A 119 -1.43 -13.99 -6.58
CA ASP A 119 -0.08 -14.51 -6.41
C ASP A 119 0.71 -14.27 -7.69
N VAL A 120 1.96 -13.84 -7.50
CA VAL A 120 2.90 -13.55 -8.59
C VAL A 120 4.06 -14.54 -8.46
N ASP A 121 4.32 -15.29 -9.52
CA ASP A 121 5.45 -16.20 -9.56
C ASP A 121 6.80 -15.46 -9.70
N SER A 122 7.91 -16.18 -9.65
CA SER A 122 9.25 -15.62 -9.78
C SER A 122 9.53 -14.97 -11.15
N GLU A 123 8.69 -15.24 -12.14
CA GLU A 123 8.78 -14.71 -13.50
C GLU A 123 7.86 -13.48 -13.70
N GLY A 124 7.05 -13.14 -12.67
CA GLY A 124 6.12 -12.01 -12.71
C GLY A 124 4.75 -12.34 -13.31
N ASN A 125 4.43 -13.62 -13.53
CA ASN A 125 3.12 -14.03 -14.03
C ASN A 125 2.15 -14.23 -12.87
N LEU A 126 0.86 -13.95 -13.11
CA LEU A 126 -0.18 -14.18 -12.11
C LEU A 126 -0.59 -15.66 -12.09
N ASP A 127 -0.64 -16.24 -10.87
CA ASP A 127 -1.19 -17.57 -10.67
C ASP A 127 -2.73 -17.51 -10.64
N ARG A 128 -3.39 -18.43 -11.37
CA ARG A 128 -4.85 -18.51 -11.44
C ARG A 128 -5.48 -19.25 -10.25
N ASN A 129 -4.67 -19.85 -9.38
CA ASN A 129 -5.19 -20.69 -8.26
C ASN A 129 -5.75 -19.85 -7.10
N HIS A 130 -5.41 -18.57 -7.04
CA HIS A 130 -5.88 -17.65 -6.01
C HIS A 130 -6.58 -16.47 -6.68
N GLY A 131 -7.71 -16.09 -6.16
CA GLY A 131 -8.48 -14.94 -6.64
C GLY A 131 -9.17 -14.27 -5.45
N ILE A 132 -10.26 -14.86 -4.97
CA ILE A 132 -11.01 -14.32 -3.83
C ILE A 132 -10.53 -14.97 -2.54
N SER A 133 -10.18 -14.17 -1.55
CA SER A 133 -9.71 -14.62 -0.23
C SER A 133 -10.76 -14.53 0.86
N SER A 134 -11.58 -13.48 0.86
CA SER A 134 -12.69 -13.32 1.80
C SER A 134 -13.75 -12.35 1.26
N TYR A 135 -14.88 -12.25 1.94
CA TYR A 135 -15.96 -11.32 1.61
C TYR A 135 -16.73 -10.90 2.87
N SER A 136 -17.49 -9.81 2.76
CA SER A 136 -18.26 -9.25 3.88
C SER A 136 -19.40 -10.17 4.32
N SER A 137 -19.75 -10.09 5.61
CA SER A 137 -20.89 -10.85 6.17
C SER A 137 -22.21 -10.55 5.48
N GLU A 138 -22.40 -9.32 5.05
CA GLU A 138 -23.58 -8.90 4.30
C GLU A 138 -23.67 -9.62 2.96
N LEU A 139 -22.57 -9.71 2.23
CA LEU A 139 -22.53 -10.45 0.97
C LEU A 139 -22.72 -11.95 1.19
N ASP A 140 -22.13 -12.52 2.24
CA ASP A 140 -22.32 -13.93 2.63
C ASP A 140 -23.80 -14.25 2.88
N ASN A 141 -24.51 -13.40 3.63
CA ASN A 141 -25.93 -13.58 3.91
C ASN A 141 -26.76 -13.57 2.62
N MET A 142 -26.52 -12.61 1.73
CA MET A 142 -27.23 -12.54 0.44
C MET A 142 -27.01 -13.78 -0.43
N LEU A 143 -25.76 -14.28 -0.48
CA LEU A 143 -25.42 -15.48 -1.24
C LEU A 143 -26.10 -16.74 -0.67
N LYS A 144 -26.17 -16.87 0.67
CA LYS A 144 -26.83 -17.99 1.36
C LYS A 144 -28.35 -17.98 1.20
N GLU A 145 -28.98 -16.81 1.32
CA GLU A 145 -30.43 -16.68 1.12
C GLU A 145 -30.87 -17.15 -0.26
N ARG A 146 -30.13 -16.80 -1.30
CA ARG A 146 -30.38 -17.22 -2.66
C ARG A 146 -30.21 -18.73 -2.87
N ASN A 147 -29.24 -19.35 -2.23
CA ASN A 147 -28.97 -20.78 -2.39
C ASN A 147 -29.97 -21.67 -1.62
N ASN A 148 -30.72 -21.09 -0.69
CA ASN A 148 -31.70 -21.77 0.15
C ASN A 148 -33.17 -21.57 -0.32
N GLY A 149 -33.43 -20.75 -1.33
CA GLY A 149 -34.74 -20.47 -1.92
C GLY A 149 -34.89 -21.09 -3.31
#